data_7f9a6eb29efbeea0b05d36abf0878dba
#
_entry.id   7f9a6eb29efbeea0b05d36abf0878dba
#
_cell.length_a   1.000
_cell.length_b   1.000
_cell.length_c   1.000
_cell.angle_alpha   90.00
_cell.angle_beta   90.00
_cell.angle_gamma   90.00
#
_symmetry.space_group_name_H-M   'P 1'
#
loop_
_entity.id
_entity.type
_entity.pdbx_description
1 polymer ?
#
loop_
_entity_poly.entity_id
_entity_poly.type
_entity_poly.pdbx_seq_one_letter_code
_entity_poly.pdbx_strand_id
1 'polypeptide(L)'
;TVNAQRYRDQLQRIGFSFDWERQISTCDPTYYRWTQWMFLQLYDSWFDLQQNRARPIDELTKLFTQGGSSAAQAKTSDHAEPFSAEAWNKADSATRSRWLMAYRLAYRAMARVNWCPALGTVLANDEVKDGFSERGGHPVEQRMMPQWMLRISAYADRLLDELPALQWSESIKDHQRNWIGKSEGAQVYFQIQAGQGSGSSTTLEVF
;
A
#
# COMPACT_ATOMS: atom_id res chain seq x y z
N THR A 1 -11.69 -7.67 -28.11
CA THR A 1 -12.93 -6.86 -28.13
C THR A 1 -13.05 -6.10 -29.43
N VAL A 2 -14.28 -5.69 -29.84
CA VAL A 2 -14.54 -4.91 -31.07
C VAL A 2 -13.70 -3.62 -31.08
N ASN A 3 -13.61 -2.92 -29.96
CA ASN A 3 -12.84 -1.68 -29.88
C ASN A 3 -11.32 -1.93 -30.08
N ALA A 4 -10.76 -2.98 -29.51
CA ALA A 4 -9.34 -3.30 -29.68
C ALA A 4 -9.01 -3.59 -31.17
N GLN A 5 -9.89 -4.31 -31.88
CA GLN A 5 -9.71 -4.54 -33.29
C GLN A 5 -9.81 -3.22 -34.09
N ARG A 6 -10.77 -2.36 -33.75
CA ARG A 6 -10.94 -1.05 -34.41
C ARG A 6 -9.68 -0.18 -34.23
N TYR A 7 -9.09 -0.14 -33.02
CA TYR A 7 -7.83 0.58 -32.79
C TYR A 7 -6.69 0.02 -33.65
N ARG A 8 -6.56 -1.30 -33.70
CA ARG A 8 -5.56 -1.96 -34.55
C ARG A 8 -5.71 -1.55 -36.01
N ASP A 9 -6.92 -1.62 -36.55
CA ASP A 9 -7.21 -1.24 -37.95
C ASP A 9 -6.88 0.23 -38.21
N GLN A 10 -7.18 1.13 -37.28
CA GLN A 10 -6.85 2.55 -37.38
C GLN A 10 -5.34 2.79 -37.39
N LEU A 11 -4.58 2.14 -36.49
CA LEU A 11 -3.13 2.26 -36.43
C LEU A 11 -2.47 1.69 -37.70
N GLN A 12 -2.99 0.59 -38.25
CA GLN A 12 -2.50 0.04 -39.51
C GLN A 12 -2.74 1.01 -40.69
N ARG A 13 -3.89 1.71 -40.73
CA ARG A 13 -4.19 2.70 -41.77
C ARG A 13 -3.26 3.91 -41.76
N ILE A 14 -2.75 4.29 -40.56
CA ILE A 14 -1.78 5.38 -40.42
C ILE A 14 -0.37 4.92 -40.86
N GLY A 15 -0.14 3.60 -41.02
CA GLY A 15 1.12 3.05 -41.52
C GLY A 15 2.14 2.77 -40.43
N PHE A 16 1.73 2.58 -39.17
CA PHE A 16 2.65 2.16 -38.12
C PHE A 16 3.19 0.74 -38.35
N SER A 17 4.49 0.57 -38.21
CA SER A 17 5.23 -0.71 -38.38
C SER A 17 5.26 -1.52 -37.09
N PHE A 18 4.07 -1.78 -36.48
CA PHE A 18 3.99 -2.64 -35.30
C PHE A 18 4.04 -4.12 -35.69
N ASP A 19 4.74 -4.91 -34.89
CA ASP A 19 4.69 -6.37 -34.94
C ASP A 19 3.42 -6.84 -34.18
N TRP A 20 2.34 -7.03 -34.91
CA TRP A 20 1.05 -7.42 -34.34
C TRP A 20 0.99 -8.85 -33.79
N GLU A 21 2.00 -9.69 -34.10
CA GLU A 21 2.12 -11.03 -33.51
C GLU A 21 2.55 -10.96 -32.04
N ARG A 22 3.22 -9.86 -31.65
CA ARG A 22 3.61 -9.58 -30.29
C ARG A 22 2.56 -8.80 -29.49
N GLN A 23 1.35 -8.71 -29.98
CA GLN A 23 0.26 -8.08 -29.25
C GLN A 23 -0.05 -8.88 -27.98
N ILE A 24 -0.05 -8.20 -26.83
CA ILE A 24 -0.45 -8.76 -25.55
C ILE A 24 -1.71 -8.08 -25.04
N SER A 25 -2.49 -8.82 -24.25
CA SER A 25 -3.66 -8.30 -23.57
C SER A 25 -3.49 -8.52 -22.06
N THR A 26 -3.48 -7.43 -21.30
CA THR A 26 -3.29 -7.51 -19.83
C THR A 26 -4.45 -8.17 -19.10
N CYS A 27 -5.62 -8.30 -19.75
CA CYS A 27 -6.78 -9.03 -19.22
C CYS A 27 -6.78 -10.52 -19.59
N ASP A 28 -5.78 -11.00 -20.33
CA ASP A 28 -5.64 -12.41 -20.65
C ASP A 28 -5.15 -13.20 -19.44
N PRO A 29 -5.74 -14.35 -19.08
CA PRO A 29 -5.30 -15.21 -17.98
C PRO A 29 -3.82 -15.59 -18.05
N THR A 30 -3.29 -15.79 -19.25
CA THR A 30 -1.87 -16.13 -19.45
C THR A 30 -0.94 -14.97 -19.10
N TYR A 31 -1.45 -13.73 -19.15
CA TYR A 31 -0.73 -12.53 -18.75
C TYR A 31 -0.91 -12.21 -17.26
N TYR A 32 -2.15 -12.03 -16.79
CA TYR A 32 -2.39 -11.56 -15.42
C TYR A 32 -2.04 -12.58 -14.33
N ARG A 33 -1.87 -13.86 -14.66
CA ARG A 33 -1.36 -14.86 -13.69
C ARG A 33 -0.06 -14.44 -13.02
N TRP A 34 0.79 -13.67 -13.74
CA TRP A 34 2.05 -13.18 -13.19
C TRP A 34 1.85 -12.06 -12.18
N THR A 35 0.89 -11.19 -12.42
CA THR A 35 0.45 -10.18 -11.43
C THR A 35 -0.10 -10.85 -10.17
N GLN A 36 -0.91 -11.89 -10.34
CA GLN A 36 -1.42 -12.68 -9.22
C GLN A 36 -0.29 -13.38 -8.46
N TRP A 37 0.67 -13.94 -9.17
CA TRP A 37 1.84 -14.56 -8.56
C TRP A 37 2.66 -13.55 -7.73
N MET A 38 2.95 -12.38 -8.28
CA MET A 38 3.65 -11.31 -7.55
C MET A 38 2.87 -10.88 -6.31
N PHE A 39 1.54 -10.74 -6.42
CA PHE A 39 0.69 -10.43 -5.27
C PHE A 39 0.81 -11.48 -4.18
N LEU A 40 0.79 -12.77 -4.52
CA LEU A 40 0.96 -13.86 -3.56
C LEU A 40 2.34 -13.84 -2.90
N GLN A 41 3.41 -13.51 -3.63
CA GLN A 41 4.74 -13.32 -3.04
C GLN A 41 4.73 -12.20 -1.98
N LEU A 42 4.09 -11.06 -2.27
CA LEU A 42 3.94 -9.96 -1.31
C LEU A 42 3.04 -10.34 -0.13
N TYR A 43 1.96 -11.08 -0.38
CA TYR A 43 1.06 -11.55 0.67
C TYR A 43 1.76 -12.51 1.62
N ASP A 44 2.62 -13.39 1.12
CA ASP A 44 3.38 -14.36 1.91
C ASP A 44 4.73 -13.82 2.43
N SER A 45 4.86 -12.48 2.45
CA SER A 45 6.07 -11.80 2.92
C SER A 45 5.76 -10.74 3.96
N TRP A 46 6.76 -10.46 4.81
CA TRP A 46 6.83 -9.34 5.74
C TRP A 46 8.15 -8.59 5.54
N PHE A 47 8.24 -7.33 5.97
CA PHE A 47 9.48 -6.55 5.86
C PHE A 47 10.24 -6.55 7.17
N ASP A 48 11.45 -7.12 7.14
CA ASP A 48 12.40 -7.16 8.26
C ASP A 48 13.24 -5.88 8.27
N LEU A 49 13.08 -5.05 9.29
CA LEU A 49 13.79 -3.78 9.44
C LEU A 49 15.28 -3.98 9.75
N GLN A 50 15.66 -5.09 10.43
CA GLN A 50 17.07 -5.39 10.73
C GLN A 50 17.84 -5.78 9.47
N GLN A 51 17.21 -6.58 8.60
CA GLN A 51 17.84 -7.04 7.37
C GLN A 51 17.52 -6.12 6.17
N ASN A 52 16.67 -5.11 6.35
CA ASN A 52 16.21 -4.17 5.34
C ASN A 52 15.70 -4.86 4.06
N ARG A 53 14.91 -5.93 4.23
CA ARG A 53 14.37 -6.73 3.11
C ARG A 53 13.11 -7.49 3.46
N ALA A 54 12.38 -7.91 2.41
CA ALA A 54 11.27 -8.83 2.55
C ALA A 54 11.77 -10.24 2.92
N ARG A 55 11.00 -10.91 3.79
CA ARG A 55 11.23 -12.30 4.23
C ARG A 55 9.92 -13.08 4.21
N PRO A 56 9.98 -14.42 4.08
CA PRO A 56 8.79 -15.27 4.13
C PRO A 56 8.00 -15.14 5.43
N ILE A 57 6.67 -15.12 5.35
CA ILE A 57 5.78 -14.98 6.52
C ILE A 57 5.95 -16.11 7.54
N ASP A 58 6.36 -17.29 7.10
CA ASP A 58 6.61 -18.44 7.97
C ASP A 58 7.75 -18.18 8.97
N GLU A 59 8.74 -17.38 8.59
CA GLU A 59 9.82 -16.99 9.49
C GLU A 59 9.30 -16.06 10.59
N LEU A 60 8.41 -15.13 10.26
CA LEU A 60 7.74 -14.29 11.23
C LEU A 60 6.89 -15.11 12.21
N THR A 61 6.17 -16.12 11.70
CA THR A 61 5.38 -17.04 12.52
C THR A 61 6.22 -17.75 13.56
N LYS A 62 7.44 -18.18 13.19
CA LYS A 62 8.40 -18.79 14.13
C LYS A 62 8.85 -17.80 15.22
N LEU A 63 9.14 -16.54 14.83
CA LEU A 63 9.50 -15.49 15.80
C LEU A 63 8.35 -15.25 16.80
N PHE A 64 7.11 -15.17 16.32
CA PHE A 64 5.93 -14.97 17.16
C PHE A 64 5.70 -16.13 18.13
N THR A 65 5.97 -17.36 17.71
CA THR A 65 5.88 -18.54 18.58
C THR A 65 6.85 -18.47 19.75
N GLN A 66 8.02 -17.85 19.57
CA GLN A 66 9.08 -17.77 20.56
C GLN A 66 8.97 -16.54 21.48
N GLY A 67 8.63 -15.37 20.95
CA GLY A 67 8.69 -14.11 21.69
C GLY A 67 7.52 -13.15 21.45
N GLY A 68 6.47 -13.58 20.76
CA GLY A 68 5.34 -12.71 20.44
C GLY A 68 5.70 -11.61 19.46
N SER A 69 4.90 -10.54 19.43
CA SER A 69 5.10 -9.42 18.49
C SER A 69 6.41 -8.67 18.68
N SER A 70 6.98 -8.65 19.91
CA SER A 70 8.24 -7.97 20.22
C SER A 70 9.48 -8.69 19.66
N ALA A 71 9.37 -9.96 19.28
CA ALA A 71 10.48 -10.72 18.69
C ALA A 71 10.84 -10.31 17.25
N ALA A 72 9.99 -9.53 16.59
CA ALA A 72 10.19 -9.11 15.22
C ALA A 72 10.31 -7.59 15.11
N GLN A 73 11.42 -7.11 14.54
CA GLN A 73 11.54 -5.72 14.10
C GLN A 73 10.99 -5.59 12.69
N ALA A 74 9.70 -5.39 12.59
CA ALA A 74 8.97 -5.42 11.33
C ALA A 74 8.31 -4.07 11.00
N LYS A 75 8.20 -3.75 9.72
CA LYS A 75 7.31 -2.69 9.28
C LYS A 75 5.86 -3.17 9.39
N THR A 76 5.05 -2.47 10.16
CA THR A 76 3.66 -2.85 10.48
C THR A 76 2.65 -1.80 10.05
N SER A 77 1.37 -2.14 10.15
CA SER A 77 0.29 -1.14 10.15
C SER A 77 0.27 -0.37 11.46
N ASP A 78 -0.21 0.87 11.45
CA ASP A 78 -0.26 1.76 12.62
C ASP A 78 -1.10 1.19 13.78
N HIS A 79 -2.01 0.26 13.48
CA HIS A 79 -2.91 -0.38 14.45
C HIS A 79 -2.51 -1.83 14.76
N ALA A 80 -1.22 -2.19 14.62
CA ALA A 80 -0.75 -3.52 14.99
C ALA A 80 -0.86 -3.72 16.51
N GLU A 81 -1.71 -4.66 16.92
CA GLU A 81 -1.89 -4.99 18.33
C GLU A 81 -0.66 -5.75 18.86
N PRO A 82 -0.10 -5.37 20.03
CA PRO A 82 0.95 -6.16 20.66
C PRO A 82 0.38 -7.44 21.28
N PHE A 83 1.12 -8.54 21.18
CA PHE A 83 0.75 -9.83 21.77
C PHE A 83 1.99 -10.59 22.26
N SER A 84 1.79 -11.42 23.28
CA SER A 84 2.85 -12.31 23.82
C SER A 84 2.94 -13.61 23.04
N ALA A 85 4.06 -14.35 23.20
CA ALA A 85 4.20 -15.70 22.63
C ALA A 85 3.10 -16.65 23.13
N GLU A 86 2.71 -16.54 24.40
CA GLU A 86 1.63 -17.35 24.97
C GLU A 86 0.28 -17.06 24.31
N ALA A 87 -0.05 -15.77 24.11
CA ALA A 87 -1.26 -15.35 23.41
C ALA A 87 -1.27 -15.87 21.97
N TRP A 88 -0.14 -15.74 21.25
CA TRP A 88 0.01 -16.29 19.91
C TRP A 88 -0.23 -17.80 19.85
N ASN A 89 0.40 -18.55 20.77
CA ASN A 89 0.32 -20.02 20.79
C ASN A 89 -1.09 -20.52 21.12
N LYS A 90 -1.85 -19.78 21.95
CA LYS A 90 -3.25 -20.12 22.31
C LYS A 90 -4.28 -19.61 21.28
N ALA A 91 -3.92 -18.64 20.43
CA ALA A 91 -4.85 -18.04 19.49
C ALA A 91 -5.32 -19.04 18.43
N ASP A 92 -6.58 -18.90 18.01
CA ASP A 92 -7.13 -19.62 16.88
C ASP A 92 -6.57 -19.12 15.54
N SER A 93 -6.86 -19.83 14.47
CA SER A 93 -6.36 -19.52 13.12
C SER A 93 -6.85 -18.15 12.62
N ALA A 94 -8.07 -17.76 12.96
CA ALA A 94 -8.65 -16.47 12.55
C ALA A 94 -7.93 -15.29 13.23
N THR A 95 -7.67 -15.41 14.52
CA THR A 95 -6.93 -14.40 15.30
C THR A 95 -5.48 -14.28 14.82
N ARG A 96 -4.78 -15.39 14.60
CA ARG A 96 -3.43 -15.40 14.03
C ARG A 96 -3.39 -14.76 12.64
N SER A 97 -4.36 -15.08 11.78
CA SER A 97 -4.47 -14.49 10.45
C SER A 97 -4.69 -12.97 10.51
N ARG A 98 -5.52 -12.49 11.44
CA ARG A 98 -5.74 -11.04 11.68
C ARG A 98 -4.45 -10.35 12.14
N TRP A 99 -3.72 -10.92 13.10
CA TRP A 99 -2.45 -10.37 13.54
C TRP A 99 -1.40 -10.35 12.41
N LEU A 100 -1.26 -11.45 11.66
CA LEU A 100 -0.34 -11.50 10.52
C LEU A 100 -0.67 -10.46 9.44
N MET A 101 -1.94 -10.12 9.24
CA MET A 101 -2.35 -9.13 8.26
C MET A 101 -1.71 -7.75 8.51
N ALA A 102 -1.44 -7.40 9.78
CA ALA A 102 -0.76 -6.16 10.13
C ALA A 102 0.73 -6.12 9.72
N TYR A 103 1.32 -7.25 9.39
CA TYR A 103 2.76 -7.39 9.04
C TYR A 103 2.98 -7.69 7.56
N ARG A 104 2.00 -8.25 6.86
CA ARG A 104 2.13 -8.65 5.45
C ARG A 104 2.41 -7.44 4.55
N LEU A 105 3.20 -7.66 3.48
CA LEU A 105 3.45 -6.63 2.48
C LEU A 105 2.24 -6.36 1.59
N ALA A 106 1.39 -7.35 1.34
CA ALA A 106 0.05 -7.14 0.81
C ALA A 106 -0.96 -7.39 1.93
N TYR A 107 -1.79 -6.40 2.24
CA TYR A 107 -2.74 -6.46 3.36
C TYR A 107 -4.07 -5.83 2.99
N ARG A 108 -5.10 -6.17 3.76
CA ARG A 108 -6.45 -5.64 3.56
C ARG A 108 -6.75 -4.59 4.63
N ALA A 109 -7.20 -3.42 4.20
CA ALA A 109 -7.57 -2.33 5.09
C ALA A 109 -8.84 -1.63 4.58
N MET A 110 -9.57 -0.98 5.49
CA MET A 110 -10.64 -0.07 5.13
C MET A 110 -10.02 1.22 4.59
N ALA A 111 -10.37 1.59 3.37
CA ALA A 111 -9.90 2.81 2.73
C ALA A 111 -11.08 3.63 2.21
N ARG A 112 -10.92 4.94 2.24
CA ARG A 112 -11.87 5.86 1.60
C ARG A 112 -11.63 5.83 0.10
N VAL A 113 -12.66 5.49 -0.65
CA VAL A 113 -12.60 5.33 -2.10
C VAL A 113 -13.65 6.16 -2.81
N ASN A 114 -13.36 6.53 -4.05
CA ASN A 114 -14.30 7.21 -4.94
C ASN A 114 -15.22 6.17 -5.58
N TRP A 115 -16.40 5.96 -5.04
CA TRP A 115 -17.37 5.02 -5.57
C TRP A 115 -18.32 5.70 -6.56
N CYS A 116 -18.46 5.16 -7.75
CA CYS A 116 -19.43 5.60 -8.73
C CYS A 116 -20.56 4.57 -8.88
N PRO A 117 -21.77 4.82 -8.32
CA PRO A 117 -22.87 3.87 -8.40
C PRO A 117 -23.31 3.54 -9.82
N ALA A 118 -23.32 4.55 -10.69
CA ALA A 118 -23.75 4.38 -12.09
C ALA A 118 -22.80 3.51 -12.92
N LEU A 119 -21.49 3.55 -12.61
CA LEU A 119 -20.47 2.71 -13.25
C LEU A 119 -20.24 1.40 -12.50
N GLY A 120 -20.72 1.28 -11.25
CA GLY A 120 -20.56 0.09 -10.41
C GLY A 120 -19.10 -0.20 -10.04
N THR A 121 -18.25 0.83 -9.93
CA THR A 121 -16.81 0.66 -9.71
C THR A 121 -16.22 1.77 -8.85
N VAL A 122 -15.04 1.48 -8.28
CA VAL A 122 -14.17 2.46 -7.65
C VAL A 122 -13.35 3.18 -8.73
N LEU A 123 -13.21 4.48 -8.60
CA LEU A 123 -12.46 5.35 -9.51
C LEU A 123 -11.18 5.86 -8.84
N ALA A 124 -10.10 5.97 -9.62
CA ALA A 124 -8.90 6.68 -9.21
C ALA A 124 -9.19 8.19 -9.05
N ASN A 125 -8.32 8.89 -8.31
CA ASN A 125 -8.51 10.34 -8.12
C ASN A 125 -8.51 11.10 -9.45
N ASP A 126 -7.68 10.69 -10.41
CA ASP A 126 -7.57 11.30 -11.73
C ASP A 126 -8.81 11.07 -12.62
N GLU A 127 -9.64 10.08 -12.27
CA GLU A 127 -10.91 9.80 -12.99
C GLU A 127 -12.11 10.58 -12.42
N VAL A 128 -11.88 11.41 -11.39
CA VAL A 128 -12.91 12.23 -10.75
C VAL A 128 -12.58 13.70 -10.91
N LYS A 129 -13.50 14.44 -11.54
CA LYS A 129 -13.39 15.89 -11.71
C LYS A 129 -14.65 16.56 -11.16
N ASP A 130 -14.47 17.51 -10.25
CA ASP A 130 -15.57 18.27 -9.63
C ASP A 130 -16.69 17.40 -9.02
N GLY A 131 -16.31 16.21 -8.48
CA GLY A 131 -17.26 15.28 -7.88
C GLY A 131 -17.99 14.36 -8.89
N PHE A 132 -17.60 14.39 -10.15
CA PHE A 132 -18.18 13.57 -11.22
C PHE A 132 -17.12 12.67 -11.85
N SER A 133 -17.55 11.50 -12.36
CA SER A 133 -16.69 10.62 -13.15
C SER A 133 -16.36 11.25 -14.51
N GLU A 134 -15.09 11.24 -14.90
CA GLU A 134 -14.67 11.70 -16.24
C GLU A 134 -15.41 10.92 -17.33
N ARG A 135 -15.59 9.62 -17.12
CA ARG A 135 -16.36 8.77 -18.02
C ARG A 135 -17.85 8.82 -17.67
N GLY A 136 -18.65 9.46 -18.49
CA GLY A 136 -20.11 9.52 -18.42
C GLY A 136 -20.68 10.61 -17.50
N GLY A 137 -19.85 11.38 -16.78
CA GLY A 137 -20.32 12.52 -15.97
C GLY A 137 -21.25 12.13 -14.81
N HIS A 138 -21.05 10.96 -14.22
CA HIS A 138 -21.89 10.46 -13.13
C HIS A 138 -21.40 10.94 -11.77
N PRO A 139 -22.31 11.23 -10.79
CA PRO A 139 -21.93 11.57 -9.44
C PRO A 139 -21.07 10.49 -8.77
N VAL A 140 -20.05 10.93 -8.02
CA VAL A 140 -19.12 10.07 -7.29
C VAL A 140 -19.27 10.29 -5.79
N GLU A 141 -19.31 9.21 -5.04
CA GLU A 141 -19.48 9.21 -3.58
C GLU A 141 -18.20 8.74 -2.89
N GLN A 142 -17.87 9.38 -1.77
CA GLN A 142 -16.78 8.88 -0.89
C GLN A 142 -17.34 7.77 0.01
N ARG A 143 -16.77 6.55 -0.11
CA ARG A 143 -17.18 5.41 0.72
C ARG A 143 -15.99 4.75 1.39
N MET A 144 -16.20 4.26 2.61
CA MET A 144 -15.24 3.35 3.26
C MET A 144 -15.47 1.94 2.74
N MET A 145 -14.47 1.38 2.07
CA MET A 145 -14.54 0.03 1.52
C MET A 145 -13.27 -0.76 1.83
N PRO A 146 -13.35 -2.09 2.04
CA PRO A 146 -12.17 -2.91 2.19
C PRO A 146 -11.41 -2.98 0.88
N GLN A 147 -10.14 -2.57 0.93
CA GLN A 147 -9.24 -2.56 -0.23
C GLN A 147 -7.99 -3.38 0.08
N TRP A 148 -7.42 -3.99 -0.96
CA TRP A 148 -6.07 -4.52 -0.89
C TRP A 148 -5.06 -3.38 -1.03
N MET A 149 -4.12 -3.35 -0.10
CA MET A 149 -3.06 -2.37 -0.02
C MET A 149 -1.71 -3.06 -0.12
N LEU A 150 -0.75 -2.39 -0.75
CA LEU A 150 0.65 -2.81 -0.76
C LEU A 150 1.45 -1.89 0.15
N ARG A 151 2.28 -2.45 1.03
CA ARG A 151 3.11 -1.70 1.99
C ARG A 151 4.36 -1.14 1.31
N ILE A 152 4.17 -0.28 0.32
CA ILE A 152 5.26 0.33 -0.46
C ILE A 152 6.17 1.21 0.42
N SER A 153 5.63 1.85 1.45
CA SER A 153 6.38 2.68 2.40
C SER A 153 7.45 1.89 3.19
N ALA A 154 7.37 0.55 3.23
CA ALA A 154 8.41 -0.29 3.82
C ALA A 154 9.76 -0.20 3.07
N TYR A 155 9.73 0.16 1.79
CA TYR A 155 10.91 0.30 0.93
C TYR A 155 11.37 1.75 0.73
N ALA A 156 10.66 2.74 1.29
CA ALA A 156 10.91 4.14 1.01
C ALA A 156 12.34 4.59 1.37
N ASP A 157 12.79 4.27 2.58
CA ASP A 157 14.15 4.62 3.03
C ASP A 157 15.20 3.93 2.16
N ARG A 158 15.04 2.63 1.89
CA ARG A 158 15.94 1.87 1.02
C ARG A 158 16.04 2.46 -0.39
N LEU A 159 14.91 2.86 -0.98
CA LEU A 159 14.89 3.48 -2.30
C LEU A 159 15.64 4.82 -2.30
N LEU A 160 15.53 5.63 -1.25
CA LEU A 160 16.26 6.89 -1.10
C LEU A 160 17.77 6.66 -0.94
N ASP A 161 18.15 5.70 -0.11
CA ASP A 161 19.56 5.40 0.19
C ASP A 161 20.31 4.84 -1.04
N GLU A 162 19.63 4.10 -1.91
CA GLU A 162 20.21 3.51 -3.11
C GLU A 162 20.25 4.48 -4.32
N LEU A 163 19.49 5.59 -4.32
CA LEU A 163 19.47 6.57 -5.42
C LEU A 163 20.85 7.14 -5.81
N PRO A 164 21.75 7.50 -4.87
CA PRO A 164 23.06 8.05 -5.22
C PRO A 164 23.91 7.12 -6.08
N ALA A 165 23.77 5.81 -5.89
CA ALA A 165 24.54 4.79 -6.62
C ALA A 165 24.09 4.59 -8.08
N LEU A 166 22.91 5.10 -8.46
CA LEU A 166 22.39 4.95 -9.82
C LEU A 166 23.07 5.92 -10.78
N GLN A 167 23.34 5.45 -12.00
CA GLN A 167 23.90 6.27 -13.08
C GLN A 167 22.80 7.08 -13.80
N TRP A 168 21.97 7.79 -13.03
CA TRP A 168 20.92 8.66 -13.53
C TRP A 168 21.34 10.12 -13.42
N SER A 169 20.72 11.00 -14.23
CA SER A 169 20.92 12.45 -14.08
C SER A 169 20.37 12.92 -12.72
N GLU A 170 20.97 13.97 -12.15
CA GLU A 170 20.51 14.50 -10.85
C GLU A 170 19.05 14.96 -10.90
N SER A 171 18.60 15.54 -12.02
CA SER A 171 17.19 15.92 -12.19
C SER A 171 16.23 14.72 -11.99
N ILE A 172 16.55 13.54 -12.50
CA ILE A 172 15.75 12.33 -12.30
C ILE A 172 15.79 11.90 -10.83
N LYS A 173 16.99 11.91 -10.22
CA LYS A 173 17.14 11.55 -8.80
C LYS A 173 16.36 12.51 -7.90
N ASP A 174 16.36 13.81 -8.18
CA ASP A 174 15.59 14.81 -7.43
C ASP A 174 14.08 14.58 -7.58
N HIS A 175 13.60 14.26 -8.77
CA HIS A 175 12.19 13.86 -8.95
C HIS A 175 11.82 12.66 -8.10
N GLN A 176 12.69 11.63 -8.01
CA GLN A 176 12.44 10.46 -7.17
C GLN A 176 12.45 10.81 -5.67
N ARG A 177 13.42 11.61 -5.20
CA ARG A 177 13.45 12.09 -3.82
C ARG A 177 12.18 12.86 -3.46
N ASN A 178 11.76 13.78 -4.31
CA ASN A 178 10.55 14.57 -4.10
C ASN A 178 9.28 13.71 -4.14
N TRP A 179 9.23 12.70 -4.99
CA TRP A 179 8.10 11.78 -5.07
C TRP A 179 7.96 10.90 -3.82
N ILE A 180 9.07 10.38 -3.30
CA ILE A 180 9.08 9.60 -2.05
C ILE A 180 8.74 10.50 -0.87
N GLY A 181 9.22 11.73 -0.86
CA GLY A 181 8.77 12.80 0.03
C GLY A 181 9.06 12.54 1.49
N LYS A 182 10.29 12.11 1.87
CA LYS A 182 10.66 12.00 3.28
C LYS A 182 10.63 13.38 3.91
N SER A 183 9.78 13.55 4.94
CA SER A 183 9.73 14.75 5.78
C SER A 183 10.02 14.37 7.23
N GLU A 184 10.71 15.25 7.95
CA GLU A 184 10.97 15.12 9.37
C GLU A 184 10.27 16.27 10.09
N GLY A 185 9.52 15.95 11.13
CA GLY A 185 8.77 16.88 11.96
C GLY A 185 9.05 16.62 13.44
N ALA A 186 8.61 17.54 14.29
CA ALA A 186 8.67 17.37 15.73
C ALA A 186 7.25 17.37 16.31
N GLN A 187 6.99 16.43 17.19
CA GLN A 187 5.77 16.37 17.99
C GLN A 187 6.07 16.99 19.35
N VAL A 188 5.33 18.03 19.73
CA VAL A 188 5.55 18.75 20.99
C VAL A 188 4.35 18.58 21.89
N TYR A 189 4.60 18.20 23.13
CA TYR A 189 3.59 18.03 24.16
C TYR A 189 3.61 19.20 25.12
N PHE A 190 2.48 19.93 25.24
CA PHE A 190 2.29 21.00 26.22
C PHE A 190 1.40 20.49 27.33
N GLN A 191 1.84 20.65 28.58
CA GLN A 191 0.96 20.43 29.73
C GLN A 191 0.15 21.70 29.99
N ILE A 192 -1.16 21.58 29.90
CA ILE A 192 -2.07 22.67 30.24
C ILE A 192 -2.30 22.61 31.74
N GLN A 193 -1.90 23.65 32.48
CA GLN A 193 -2.25 23.78 33.89
C GLN A 193 -3.73 24.19 33.99
N ALA A 194 -4.54 23.34 34.60
CA ALA A 194 -5.92 23.71 34.93
C ALA A 194 -5.89 24.85 35.94
N GLY A 195 -6.69 25.89 35.69
CA GLY A 195 -6.89 26.98 36.66
C GLY A 195 -7.35 26.43 38.01
N GLN A 196 -7.09 27.16 39.09
CA GLN A 196 -7.39 26.76 40.48
C GLN A 196 -8.81 26.18 40.59
N GLY A 197 -8.91 24.86 40.76
CA GLY A 197 -10.18 24.17 41.05
C GLY A 197 -10.43 22.83 40.33
N SER A 198 -9.61 22.44 39.35
CA SER A 198 -9.77 21.14 38.64
C SER A 198 -8.49 20.38 38.61
N GLY A 199 -8.44 19.22 39.27
CA GLY A 199 -7.24 18.36 39.44
C GLY A 199 -6.85 17.52 38.22
N SER A 200 -7.25 17.87 36.99
CA SER A 200 -6.84 17.14 35.79
C SER A 200 -5.88 17.97 34.93
N SER A 201 -4.65 17.50 34.77
CA SER A 201 -3.73 18.02 33.76
C SER A 201 -4.13 17.44 32.39
N THR A 202 -4.36 18.30 31.41
CA THR A 202 -4.61 17.89 30.03
C THR A 202 -3.33 18.12 29.22
N THR A 203 -2.90 17.13 28.46
CA THR A 203 -1.77 17.28 27.55
C THR A 203 -2.29 17.69 26.18
N LEU A 204 -1.78 18.79 25.63
CA LEU A 204 -2.02 19.21 24.27
C LEU A 204 -0.88 18.71 23.40
N GLU A 205 -1.22 17.97 22.37
CA GLU A 205 -0.29 17.45 21.36
C GLU A 205 -0.35 18.36 20.13
N VAL A 206 0.81 18.83 19.68
CA VAL A 206 0.95 19.70 18.51
C VAL A 206 2.02 19.13 17.58
N PHE A 207 1.69 19.04 16.28
CA PHE A 207 2.59 18.68 15.19
C PHE A 207 3.14 19.90 14.48
#